data_ffb7f817eda8c24bf3b94fbdd18377ba
#
_entry.id   ffb7f817eda8c24bf3b94fbdd18377ba
#
_cell.length_a   1.000
_cell.length_b   1.000
_cell.length_c   1.000
_cell.angle_alpha   90.00
_cell.angle_beta   90.00
_cell.angle_gamma   90.00
#
_symmetry.space_group_name_H-M   'P 1'
#
loop_
_entity.id
_entity.type
_entity.pdbx_description
1 polymer ?
#
loop_
_entity_poly.entity_id
_entity_poly.type
_entity_poly.pdbx_seq_one_letter_code
_entity_poly.pdbx_strand_id
1 'polypeptide(L)'
;GSSDEVGGTSNKSAKGGSSNSTKSSSTKGSSGGAGGSASKSGTSTKTSSPGGASGNGGQGGASKGGNASVGGTNGNTNVAKGGAGSTSSTPSNDACSAPGKGDVTMSVPSGTFEGELSLELSTSIASAQIRYTTDGSDPTASSNAYSSAIKLTKTSRVRAAAFVNGNLSGIASTALYVARSSDVTQSHDLPVIILDSYGSGTLPSDYTKERPFVDVAFLSLEPTNGTVKLADAPKVASLAAFHVRGNSSSMADKKPYRVELRAENGSDRDCPLVGMPSESDWALVSPHADKTLIHNNFVYELGRELGLQAPRVKLVEVYVNVDNEPLKADDYQGVYQLVETIKNQKNRLNLKQLDETKVSAADITGGYIFKCDWLLEPETPEAKIVCPSGTTNAWDWVQLIDPVPFAAQQKDYIANQLLGFHNALHGSSPSDASNGYPSYLEVPTFVDTVILNELTRNLDAYARSQYFFKDRDKKINAGPLWDFDLIAGVGTSMGLNNMTADGWQYESNRSRLTTDPSPSTGTTTTPGGFPGGGFSMGNPTADWFIKLVQEPTFKSQLIARWKELRKGPLADSGIATRIDDASKGASAAAERNFAKWNILTTATVNPFTTPTESTWTGQLTYMKTWLQQRAAWLDSQWK
;
A
#
# COMPACT_ATOMS: atom_id res chain seq x y z
N GLY A 1 29.08 -57.36 -5.98
CA GLY A 1 29.43 -58.24 -7.05
C GLY A 1 28.56 -57.87 -8.23
N SER A 2 29.17 -57.31 -9.18
CA SER A 2 29.52 -57.79 -10.52
C SER A 2 28.26 -58.15 -11.32
N SER A 3 28.10 -57.58 -12.41
CA SER A 3 28.71 -57.41 -13.68
C SER A 3 27.69 -57.61 -14.78
N ASP A 4 27.75 -56.74 -15.73
CA ASP A 4 27.84 -56.96 -17.19
C ASP A 4 26.54 -57.30 -17.91
N GLU A 5 26.29 -56.73 -18.97
CA GLU A 5 26.77 -56.12 -20.18
C GLU A 5 25.77 -56.41 -21.32
N VAL A 6 25.63 -55.45 -22.18
CA VAL A 6 25.75 -55.43 -23.64
C VAL A 6 24.55 -55.69 -24.54
N GLY A 7 24.31 -54.69 -25.34
CA GLY A 7 24.11 -54.74 -26.77
C GLY A 7 22.64 -54.69 -27.24
N GLY A 8 22.27 -53.92 -28.13
CA GLY A 8 22.86 -53.15 -29.18
C GLY A 8 21.92 -53.09 -30.36
N THR A 9 21.87 -51.93 -30.99
CA THR A 9 21.61 -51.73 -32.42
C THR A 9 20.23 -52.17 -32.97
N SER A 10 19.59 -51.44 -33.78
CA SER A 10 19.80 -50.45 -34.78
C SER A 10 18.54 -50.19 -35.62
N ASN A 11 18.33 -48.94 -35.97
CA ASN A 11 18.05 -48.47 -37.32
C ASN A 11 16.76 -48.74 -38.08
N LYS A 12 16.35 -47.65 -38.62
CA LYS A 12 15.82 -47.30 -39.97
C LYS A 12 14.34 -47.01 -40.03
N SER A 13 14.03 -45.75 -40.26
CA SER A 13 13.93 -45.01 -41.55
C SER A 13 12.76 -45.44 -42.42
N ALA A 14 11.86 -44.54 -42.70
CA ALA A 14 11.65 -43.88 -43.98
C ALA A 14 10.21 -43.40 -44.06
N LYS A 15 10.07 -42.09 -44.25
CA LYS A 15 9.76 -41.44 -45.54
C LYS A 15 8.36 -41.60 -46.08
N GLY A 16 7.76 -40.50 -46.28
CA GLY A 16 7.16 -40.00 -47.50
C GLY A 16 5.70 -39.67 -47.30
N GLY A 17 5.18 -38.60 -47.69
CA GLY A 17 5.35 -37.61 -48.68
C GLY A 17 4.02 -36.95 -48.87
N SER A 18 4.01 -35.63 -48.86
CA SER A 18 3.68 -34.81 -50.05
C SER A 18 2.27 -35.04 -50.62
N SER A 19 1.45 -34.05 -50.73
CA SER A 19 1.44 -32.91 -51.60
C SER A 19 0.09 -32.19 -51.57
N ASN A 20 0.16 -30.92 -51.59
CA ASN A 20 -0.29 -30.00 -52.64
C ASN A 20 -1.78 -29.69 -52.70
N SER A 21 -2.03 -28.43 -52.49
CA SER A 21 -2.30 -27.29 -53.44
C SER A 21 -3.77 -27.22 -53.78
N THR A 22 -4.37 -26.09 -53.87
CA THR A 22 -4.26 -24.89 -54.70
C THR A 22 -5.34 -23.92 -54.25
N LYS A 23 -5.00 -22.64 -54.13
CA LYS A 23 -5.33 -21.47 -55.01
C LYS A 23 -6.81 -21.43 -55.46
N SER A 24 -7.50 -20.33 -55.36
CA SER A 24 -7.34 -18.99 -55.92
C SER A 24 -8.63 -18.20 -55.64
N SER A 25 -8.58 -17.00 -55.44
CA SER A 25 -8.53 -15.77 -56.23
C SER A 25 -9.84 -15.00 -56.21
N SER A 26 -9.72 -13.76 -55.75
CA SER A 26 -10.03 -12.49 -56.42
C SER A 26 -11.48 -12.30 -56.85
N THR A 27 -12.06 -11.15 -56.58
CA THR A 27 -11.95 -9.87 -57.25
C THR A 27 -12.91 -8.86 -56.60
N LYS A 28 -12.46 -7.68 -56.28
CA LYS A 28 -12.69 -6.37 -56.90
C LYS A 28 -14.14 -5.91 -57.11
N GLY A 29 -14.36 -4.68 -56.69
CA GLY A 29 -15.31 -3.72 -57.20
C GLY A 29 -15.70 -2.72 -56.09
N SER A 30 -15.16 -1.62 -55.87
CA SER A 30 -14.98 -0.32 -56.50
C SER A 30 -16.28 0.46 -56.74
N SER A 31 -16.15 1.68 -56.32
CA SER A 31 -16.83 2.94 -56.67
C SER A 31 -17.93 3.31 -55.65
N GLY A 32 -18.00 4.52 -55.14
CA GLY A 32 -17.47 5.81 -55.54
C GLY A 32 -18.52 6.86 -55.24
N GLY A 33 -18.08 8.05 -54.91
CA GLY A 33 -18.87 9.27 -54.95
C GLY A 33 -19.15 9.88 -53.57
N ALA A 34 -18.49 10.85 -53.06
CA ALA A 34 -18.25 12.23 -53.50
C ALA A 34 -19.41 13.19 -53.19
N GLY A 35 -19.07 14.22 -52.53
CA GLY A 35 -19.78 15.49 -52.39
C GLY A 35 -20.18 15.79 -50.94
N GLY A 36 -19.74 16.80 -50.28
CA GLY A 36 -19.15 18.06 -50.63
C GLY A 36 -19.83 19.17 -49.85
N SER A 37 -18.97 19.96 -49.17
CA SER A 37 -19.15 21.42 -48.90
C SER A 37 -20.38 21.86 -48.06
N ALA A 38 -20.30 22.80 -47.20
CA ALA A 38 -19.45 23.89 -46.82
C ALA A 38 -20.13 24.69 -45.66
N SER A 39 -19.28 25.17 -44.80
CA SER A 39 -19.19 26.48 -44.17
C SER A 39 -20.41 27.35 -43.96
N LYS A 40 -20.49 27.95 -42.78
CA LYS A 40 -20.47 29.41 -42.44
C LYS A 40 -20.82 29.60 -40.96
N SER A 41 -19.92 30.03 -40.11
CA SER A 41 -19.57 31.42 -39.72
C SER A 41 -20.78 32.30 -39.38
N GLY A 42 -20.77 32.75 -38.15
CA GLY A 42 -21.68 33.78 -37.62
C GLY A 42 -21.23 34.30 -36.26
N THR A 43 -20.39 35.30 -36.34
CA THR A 43 -19.91 36.18 -35.26
C THR A 43 -20.96 37.23 -34.93
N SER A 44 -21.06 37.65 -33.64
CA SER A 44 -21.23 39.05 -33.18
C SER A 44 -21.59 39.06 -31.71
N THR A 45 -20.75 39.55 -30.89
CA THR A 45 -20.38 40.91 -30.45
C THR A 45 -21.39 41.63 -29.60
N LYS A 46 -20.92 41.94 -28.38
CA LYS A 46 -21.07 43.19 -27.58
C LYS A 46 -22.46 43.61 -27.15
N THR A 47 -22.65 44.09 -25.91
CA THR A 47 -22.15 45.29 -25.20
C THR A 47 -22.73 45.30 -23.78
N SER A 48 -21.99 45.59 -22.83
CA SER A 48 -21.64 46.80 -22.09
C SER A 48 -22.53 47.12 -20.87
N SER A 49 -21.80 47.29 -19.77
CA SER A 49 -22.17 47.90 -18.50
C SER A 49 -22.78 49.32 -18.69
N PRO A 50 -23.21 50.07 -17.68
CA PRO A 50 -22.56 50.35 -16.39
C PRO A 50 -23.45 50.80 -15.21
N GLY A 51 -22.79 51.00 -14.09
CA GLY A 51 -23.00 52.09 -13.11
C GLY A 51 -23.93 51.75 -11.95
N GLY A 52 -23.71 52.16 -10.79
CA GLY A 52 -22.94 53.10 -10.02
C GLY A 52 -23.30 52.89 -8.56
N ALA A 53 -22.43 53.03 -7.70
CA ALA A 53 -21.81 54.09 -6.96
C ALA A 53 -22.52 54.46 -5.62
N SER A 54 -21.67 54.61 -4.63
CA SER A 54 -21.74 55.43 -3.40
C SER A 54 -22.44 54.78 -2.20
N GLY A 55 -21.92 54.83 -1.00
CA GLY A 55 -20.79 55.52 -0.45
C GLY A 55 -20.95 55.65 1.06
N ASN A 56 -19.84 55.83 1.75
CA ASN A 56 -19.64 56.45 3.05
C ASN A 56 -20.12 55.70 4.31
N GLY A 57 -19.41 55.60 5.41
CA GLY A 57 -18.25 56.30 5.93
C GLY A 57 -18.32 56.23 7.46
N GLY A 58 -17.18 56.36 8.13
CA GLY A 58 -17.05 56.71 9.54
C GLY A 58 -16.34 55.64 10.38
N GLN A 59 -15.09 55.71 10.52
CA GLN A 59 -14.19 56.42 11.44
C GLN A 59 -14.45 56.15 12.93
N GLY A 60 -13.40 55.61 13.57
CA GLY A 60 -12.88 56.23 14.77
C GLY A 60 -12.71 55.33 15.98
N GLY A 61 -11.47 55.21 16.40
CA GLY A 61 -11.12 55.36 17.77
C GLY A 61 -10.11 54.34 18.35
N ALA A 62 -8.86 54.77 18.38
CA ALA A 62 -7.77 54.14 19.13
C ALA A 62 -7.79 54.51 20.63
N SER A 63 -7.21 53.63 21.47
CA SER A 63 -6.24 53.96 22.56
C SER A 63 -5.95 52.71 23.38
N LYS A 64 -4.73 52.28 23.43
CA LYS A 64 -3.55 52.51 24.26
C LYS A 64 -3.69 52.19 25.75
N GLY A 65 -2.75 51.34 26.18
CA GLY A 65 -2.14 51.29 27.52
C GLY A 65 -2.62 50.12 28.36
N GLY A 66 -1.81 49.36 29.00
CA GLY A 66 -0.49 49.47 29.55
C GLY A 66 -0.29 48.37 30.58
N ASN A 67 0.91 48.04 30.75
CA ASN A 67 1.64 47.15 31.65
C ASN A 67 1.09 46.93 33.09
N ALA A 68 1.25 45.74 33.65
CA ALA A 68 2.19 45.41 34.75
C ALA A 68 1.81 44.14 35.50
N SER A 69 2.87 43.47 35.84
CA SER A 69 3.04 42.20 36.57
C SER A 69 2.56 42.20 38.05
N VAL A 70 2.63 40.98 38.59
CA VAL A 70 2.95 40.51 39.95
C VAL A 70 1.87 39.66 40.64
N GLY A 71 2.17 38.41 40.81
CA GLY A 71 2.29 37.66 42.05
C GLY A 71 1.06 37.19 42.82
N GLY A 72 1.02 35.88 43.10
CA GLY A 72 0.65 35.42 44.39
C GLY A 72 -0.62 34.59 44.59
N THR A 73 -0.41 33.30 44.76
CA THR A 73 -1.02 32.37 45.74
C THR A 73 -2.54 32.12 45.86
N ASN A 74 -2.84 30.83 45.70
CA ASN A 74 -3.82 29.97 46.45
C ASN A 74 -5.27 30.42 46.65
N GLY A 75 -6.18 29.54 46.28
CA GLY A 75 -7.53 29.50 46.82
C GLY A 75 -8.50 28.67 45.96
N ASN A 76 -8.74 27.47 46.43
CA ASN A 76 -9.71 26.48 45.94
C ASN A 76 -11.15 27.00 46.07
N THR A 77 -11.98 26.95 45.00
CA THR A 77 -13.42 26.64 45.10
C THR A 77 -14.00 26.30 43.74
N ASN A 78 -14.72 25.19 43.71
CA ASN A 78 -15.54 24.64 42.62
C ASN A 78 -16.67 25.60 42.20
N VAL A 79 -16.84 25.83 40.90
CA VAL A 79 -18.18 25.95 40.26
C VAL A 79 -18.08 25.47 38.81
N ALA A 80 -18.90 24.47 38.51
CA ALA A 80 -19.10 23.90 37.16
C ALA A 80 -19.76 24.90 36.22
N LYS A 81 -19.24 25.01 34.98
CA LYS A 81 -20.03 25.36 33.80
C LYS A 81 -19.43 24.72 32.55
N GLY A 82 -20.29 23.99 31.81
CA GLY A 82 -19.95 23.16 30.71
C GLY A 82 -19.30 23.90 29.54
N GLY A 83 -18.35 23.21 28.97
CA GLY A 83 -17.80 23.46 27.65
C GLY A 83 -17.51 22.08 27.08
N ALA A 84 -18.12 21.76 25.93
CA ALA A 84 -17.95 20.52 25.23
C ALA A 84 -16.48 20.34 24.81
N GLY A 85 -15.75 19.59 25.61
CA GLY A 85 -14.44 19.09 25.25
C GLY A 85 -14.64 17.75 24.53
N SER A 86 -14.38 17.72 23.26
CA SER A 86 -14.23 16.47 22.51
C SER A 86 -13.09 15.67 23.15
N THR A 87 -13.44 14.72 24.00
CA THR A 87 -12.52 13.72 24.48
C THR A 87 -12.32 12.72 23.36
N SER A 88 -11.16 12.77 22.71
CA SER A 88 -10.64 11.70 21.87
C SER A 88 -10.48 10.43 22.73
N SER A 89 -11.56 9.68 22.90
CA SER A 89 -11.50 8.31 23.39
C SER A 89 -10.92 7.45 22.26
N THR A 90 -9.82 6.78 22.53
CA THR A 90 -9.41 5.61 21.72
C THR A 90 -10.65 4.70 21.63
N PRO A 91 -11.12 4.31 20.41
CA PRO A 91 -12.26 3.39 20.33
C PRO A 91 -11.92 2.14 21.14
N SER A 92 -12.81 1.73 22.03
CA SER A 92 -12.69 0.43 22.69
C SER A 92 -12.73 -0.65 21.58
N ASN A 93 -12.00 -1.75 21.73
CA ASN A 93 -12.04 -2.89 20.81
C ASN A 93 -13.48 -3.36 20.51
N ASP A 94 -14.42 -3.10 21.40
CA ASP A 94 -15.83 -3.43 21.25
C ASP A 94 -16.54 -2.65 20.12
N ALA A 95 -16.06 -1.46 19.78
CA ALA A 95 -16.67 -0.64 18.71
C ALA A 95 -16.46 -1.23 17.31
N CYS A 96 -15.48 -2.13 17.13
CA CYS A 96 -15.16 -2.76 15.85
C CYS A 96 -15.61 -4.22 15.73
N SER A 97 -16.26 -4.78 16.75
CA SER A 97 -16.73 -6.17 16.74
C SER A 97 -18.00 -6.40 15.88
N ALA A 98 -18.66 -5.33 15.46
CA ALA A 98 -19.77 -5.38 14.51
C ALA A 98 -19.75 -4.13 13.62
N PRO A 99 -20.25 -4.19 12.36
CA PRO A 99 -20.25 -3.06 11.43
C PRO A 99 -21.09 -1.87 11.93
N GLY A 100 -22.25 -2.15 12.56
CA GLY A 100 -23.11 -1.12 13.11
C GLY A 100 -23.92 -1.65 14.29
N LYS A 101 -23.82 -0.96 15.44
CA LYS A 101 -24.61 -1.24 16.63
C LYS A 101 -25.76 -0.25 16.72
N GLY A 102 -26.97 -0.73 16.54
CA GLY A 102 -28.22 0.04 16.64
C GLY A 102 -29.15 -0.48 17.72
N ASP A 103 -30.45 -0.23 17.55
CA ASP A 103 -31.50 -0.52 18.55
C ASP A 103 -32.17 -1.90 18.38
N VAL A 104 -31.71 -2.68 17.39
CA VAL A 104 -32.11 -4.09 17.23
C VAL A 104 -30.96 -4.99 17.66
N THR A 105 -31.20 -5.85 18.63
CA THR A 105 -30.26 -6.85 19.09
C THR A 105 -30.38 -8.11 18.23
N MET A 106 -29.27 -8.62 17.75
CA MET A 106 -29.14 -9.90 17.06
C MET A 106 -28.66 -10.96 18.03
N SER A 107 -29.29 -12.15 18.08
CA SER A 107 -28.98 -13.22 19.02
C SER A 107 -27.58 -13.81 18.83
N VAL A 108 -27.02 -13.70 17.63
CA VAL A 108 -25.69 -14.15 17.28
C VAL A 108 -24.86 -12.94 16.82
N PRO A 109 -23.64 -12.72 17.37
CA PRO A 109 -22.74 -11.67 16.89
C PRO A 109 -22.21 -11.98 15.49
N SER A 110 -21.60 -10.97 14.84
CA SER A 110 -20.88 -11.17 13.57
C SER A 110 -19.81 -12.25 13.70
N GLY A 111 -19.66 -13.07 12.67
CA GLY A 111 -18.68 -14.16 12.65
C GLY A 111 -18.92 -15.16 11.54
N THR A 112 -18.30 -16.34 11.64
CA THR A 112 -18.54 -17.44 10.73
C THR A 112 -19.57 -18.42 11.28
N PHE A 113 -20.24 -19.16 10.39
CA PHE A 113 -21.15 -20.25 10.79
C PHE A 113 -21.03 -21.42 9.80
N GLU A 114 -21.44 -22.61 10.26
CA GLU A 114 -21.46 -23.84 9.45
C GLU A 114 -22.90 -24.31 9.28
N GLY A 115 -23.27 -24.73 8.07
CA GLY A 115 -24.60 -25.20 7.77
C GLY A 115 -25.66 -24.10 7.79
N GLU A 116 -26.67 -24.19 8.65
CA GLU A 116 -27.76 -23.22 8.81
C GLU A 116 -27.58 -22.44 10.11
N LEU A 117 -27.56 -21.11 10.03
CA LEU A 117 -27.64 -20.22 11.18
C LEU A 117 -29.08 -19.76 11.44
N SER A 118 -29.59 -19.98 12.64
CA SER A 118 -30.86 -19.46 13.11
C SER A 118 -30.65 -18.17 13.90
N LEU A 119 -31.10 -17.04 13.36
CA LEU A 119 -30.87 -15.71 13.91
C LEU A 119 -32.17 -15.11 14.46
N GLU A 120 -32.18 -14.78 15.74
CA GLU A 120 -33.29 -14.09 16.40
C GLU A 120 -32.98 -12.59 16.52
N LEU A 121 -34.04 -11.77 16.38
CA LEU A 121 -33.98 -10.31 16.50
C LEU A 121 -34.87 -9.84 17.64
N SER A 122 -34.40 -8.86 18.40
CA SER A 122 -35.18 -8.22 19.45
C SER A 122 -34.91 -6.72 19.53
N THR A 123 -35.86 -5.96 20.09
CA THR A 123 -35.68 -4.51 20.34
C THR A 123 -36.40 -4.12 21.63
N SER A 124 -35.85 -3.12 22.32
CA SER A 124 -36.49 -2.51 23.49
C SER A 124 -37.46 -1.38 23.12
N ILE A 125 -37.58 -1.00 21.85
CA ILE A 125 -38.47 0.06 21.40
C ILE A 125 -39.90 -0.44 21.47
N ALA A 126 -40.70 0.19 22.33
CA ALA A 126 -42.09 -0.21 22.56
C ALA A 126 -42.94 -0.11 21.28
N SER A 127 -43.79 -1.11 21.05
CA SER A 127 -44.73 -1.21 19.91
C SER A 127 -44.03 -1.19 18.53
N ALA A 128 -42.72 -1.47 18.51
CA ALA A 128 -41.99 -1.51 17.27
C ALA A 128 -42.18 -2.85 16.55
N GLN A 129 -42.30 -2.77 15.23
CA GLN A 129 -42.12 -3.90 14.33
C GLN A 129 -40.69 -3.87 13.80
N ILE A 130 -39.95 -4.97 13.97
CA ILE A 130 -38.60 -5.09 13.39
C ILE A 130 -38.75 -5.41 11.89
N ARG A 131 -38.04 -4.64 11.06
CA ARG A 131 -37.86 -4.89 9.63
C ARG A 131 -36.41 -5.24 9.38
N TYR A 132 -36.15 -6.15 8.44
CA TYR A 132 -34.78 -6.59 8.15
C TYR A 132 -34.54 -6.85 6.67
N THR A 133 -33.26 -6.85 6.29
CA THR A 133 -32.73 -7.29 5.01
C THR A 133 -31.57 -8.26 5.28
N THR A 134 -31.20 -9.09 4.29
CA THR A 134 -30.09 -10.04 4.37
C THR A 134 -29.00 -9.78 3.32
N ASP A 135 -29.22 -8.77 2.48
CA ASP A 135 -28.34 -8.32 1.40
C ASP A 135 -27.57 -7.03 1.75
N GLY A 136 -27.81 -6.48 2.94
CA GLY A 136 -27.19 -5.26 3.41
C GLY A 136 -27.86 -3.97 2.98
N SER A 137 -28.97 -4.03 2.23
CA SER A 137 -29.79 -2.84 1.92
C SER A 137 -30.41 -2.27 3.19
N ASP A 138 -30.71 -0.96 3.17
CA ASP A 138 -31.38 -0.30 4.30
C ASP A 138 -32.78 -0.87 4.52
N PRO A 139 -33.12 -1.30 5.76
CA PRO A 139 -34.48 -1.70 6.08
C PRO A 139 -35.45 -0.53 5.91
N THR A 140 -36.57 -0.79 5.23
CA THR A 140 -37.68 0.15 5.01
C THR A 140 -38.97 -0.40 5.62
N ALA A 141 -40.01 0.39 5.66
CA ALA A 141 -41.33 -0.07 6.10
C ALA A 141 -41.87 -1.24 5.26
N SER A 142 -41.38 -1.40 4.02
CA SER A 142 -41.76 -2.49 3.10
C SER A 142 -40.82 -3.69 3.13
N SER A 143 -39.68 -3.61 3.84
CA SER A 143 -38.75 -4.74 4.03
C SER A 143 -39.40 -5.88 4.83
N ASN A 144 -38.80 -7.05 4.84
CA ASN A 144 -39.28 -8.22 5.55
C ASN A 144 -39.60 -7.91 7.01
N ALA A 145 -40.84 -8.25 7.45
CA ALA A 145 -41.20 -8.13 8.85
C ALA A 145 -40.65 -9.33 9.63
N TYR A 146 -39.95 -9.06 10.73
CA TYR A 146 -39.51 -10.11 11.61
C TYR A 146 -40.68 -10.69 12.41
N SER A 147 -40.91 -12.00 12.33
CA SER A 147 -41.93 -12.74 13.05
C SER A 147 -41.40 -14.05 13.65
N SER A 148 -40.31 -14.56 13.15
CA SER A 148 -39.65 -15.78 13.62
C SER A 148 -38.17 -15.73 13.24
N ALA A 149 -37.36 -16.63 13.82
CA ALA A 149 -35.94 -16.71 13.54
C ALA A 149 -35.60 -16.78 12.05
N ILE A 150 -34.65 -15.99 11.63
CA ILE A 150 -34.16 -15.89 10.24
C ILE A 150 -33.17 -17.04 10.01
N LYS A 151 -33.39 -17.81 8.95
CA LYS A 151 -32.51 -18.89 8.56
C LYS A 151 -31.52 -18.38 7.51
N LEU A 152 -30.23 -18.42 7.81
CA LEU A 152 -29.15 -18.08 6.91
C LEU A 152 -28.40 -19.36 6.52
N THR A 153 -28.20 -19.59 5.23
CA THR A 153 -27.47 -20.74 4.67
C THR A 153 -26.30 -20.32 3.79
N LYS A 154 -26.11 -19.00 3.60
CA LYS A 154 -25.00 -18.41 2.83
C LYS A 154 -24.50 -17.16 3.50
N THR A 155 -23.30 -16.70 3.12
CA THR A 155 -22.75 -15.43 3.57
C THR A 155 -23.76 -14.30 3.39
N SER A 156 -24.02 -13.55 4.45
CA SER A 156 -25.07 -12.55 4.51
C SER A 156 -24.65 -11.33 5.32
N ARG A 157 -25.05 -10.16 4.84
CA ARG A 157 -25.03 -8.90 5.57
C ARG A 157 -26.43 -8.60 6.05
N VAL A 158 -26.70 -8.88 7.33
CA VAL A 158 -28.02 -8.65 7.91
C VAL A 158 -28.10 -7.25 8.47
N ARG A 159 -29.12 -6.48 8.03
CA ARG A 159 -29.47 -5.20 8.63
C ARG A 159 -30.90 -5.27 9.18
N ALA A 160 -31.09 -4.72 10.36
CA ALA A 160 -32.37 -4.73 11.03
C ALA A 160 -32.64 -3.38 11.72
N ALA A 161 -33.87 -2.90 11.61
CA ALA A 161 -34.31 -1.65 12.20
C ALA A 161 -35.73 -1.78 12.79
N ALA A 162 -35.97 -0.98 13.81
CA ALA A 162 -37.29 -0.89 14.45
C ALA A 162 -38.17 0.16 13.73
N PHE A 163 -39.43 -0.14 13.54
CA PHE A 163 -40.43 0.74 12.94
C PHE A 163 -41.65 0.87 13.85
N VAL A 164 -42.08 2.08 14.13
CA VAL A 164 -43.31 2.38 14.88
C VAL A 164 -44.29 3.11 13.94
N ASN A 165 -45.50 2.57 13.79
CA ASN A 165 -46.49 3.12 12.86
C ASN A 165 -45.97 3.33 11.43
N GLY A 166 -45.09 2.41 10.97
CA GLY A 166 -44.50 2.48 9.63
C GLY A 166 -43.32 3.45 9.46
N ASN A 167 -42.94 4.18 10.52
CA ASN A 167 -41.82 5.08 10.50
C ASN A 167 -40.59 4.46 11.19
N LEU A 168 -39.41 4.69 10.61
CA LEU A 168 -38.14 4.27 11.23
C LEU A 168 -38.04 4.87 12.64
N SER A 169 -37.74 4.04 13.62
CA SER A 169 -37.56 4.41 15.02
C SER A 169 -36.22 3.86 15.51
N GLY A 170 -35.30 4.77 15.80
CA GLY A 170 -33.95 4.39 16.23
C GLY A 170 -32.97 4.14 15.09
N ILE A 171 -31.87 3.52 15.43
CA ILE A 171 -30.73 3.26 14.55
C ILE A 171 -30.74 1.79 14.10
N ALA A 172 -30.50 1.55 12.82
CA ALA A 172 -30.36 0.19 12.29
C ALA A 172 -29.11 -0.51 12.85
N SER A 173 -29.24 -1.80 13.12
CA SER A 173 -28.11 -2.67 13.47
C SER A 173 -27.66 -3.46 12.25
N THR A 174 -26.35 -3.70 12.13
CA THR A 174 -25.75 -4.49 11.05
C THR A 174 -24.82 -5.56 11.62
N ALA A 175 -24.94 -6.78 11.11
CA ALA A 175 -24.04 -7.88 11.41
C ALA A 175 -23.64 -8.63 10.12
N LEU A 176 -22.46 -9.25 10.17
CA LEU A 176 -21.88 -10.03 9.08
C LEU A 176 -21.83 -11.50 9.49
N TYR A 177 -22.38 -12.36 8.66
CA TYR A 177 -22.37 -13.80 8.86
C TYR A 177 -21.75 -14.47 7.63
N VAL A 178 -20.53 -15.01 7.79
CA VAL A 178 -19.81 -15.69 6.74
C VAL A 178 -20.05 -17.18 6.84
N ALA A 179 -20.72 -17.74 5.85
CA ALA A 179 -20.93 -19.18 5.77
C ALA A 179 -19.57 -19.88 5.51
N ARG A 180 -19.27 -20.94 6.25
CA ARG A 180 -18.10 -21.79 6.03
C ARG A 180 -18.48 -23.25 5.85
N SER A 181 -17.71 -23.96 5.06
CA SER A 181 -17.80 -25.40 4.87
C SER A 181 -17.21 -26.16 6.08
N SER A 182 -17.63 -27.39 6.27
CA SER A 182 -17.13 -28.29 7.33
C SER A 182 -15.69 -28.74 7.13
N ASP A 183 -15.09 -28.56 5.95
CA ASP A 183 -13.69 -28.86 5.66
C ASP A 183 -12.71 -27.82 6.22
N VAL A 184 -13.20 -26.65 6.64
CA VAL A 184 -12.39 -25.59 7.24
C VAL A 184 -12.20 -25.86 8.73
N THR A 185 -11.35 -26.84 9.05
CA THR A 185 -11.06 -27.27 10.43
C THR A 185 -9.71 -26.78 10.95
N GLN A 186 -8.93 -26.11 10.11
CA GLN A 186 -7.56 -25.67 10.39
C GLN A 186 -7.51 -24.77 11.63
N SER A 187 -6.53 -25.01 12.50
CA SER A 187 -6.11 -24.12 13.57
C SER A 187 -4.91 -23.30 13.15
N HIS A 188 -4.91 -22.01 13.43
CA HIS A 188 -3.90 -21.06 13.02
C HIS A 188 -3.15 -20.51 14.22
N ASP A 189 -1.87 -20.26 14.08
CA ASP A 189 -0.97 -19.67 15.08
C ASP A 189 -0.71 -18.16 14.82
N LEU A 190 -1.03 -17.68 13.63
CA LEU A 190 -1.09 -16.26 13.32
C LEU A 190 -2.53 -15.74 13.28
N PRO A 191 -2.75 -14.43 13.41
CA PRO A 191 -4.07 -13.84 13.17
C PRO A 191 -4.58 -14.18 11.77
N VAL A 192 -5.90 -14.36 11.65
CA VAL A 192 -6.55 -14.70 10.38
C VAL A 192 -7.42 -13.55 9.92
N ILE A 193 -7.30 -13.19 8.65
CA ILE A 193 -8.19 -12.26 7.95
C ILE A 193 -9.03 -13.02 6.95
N ILE A 194 -10.34 -12.83 7.02
CA ILE A 194 -11.31 -13.38 6.08
C ILE A 194 -11.88 -12.23 5.25
N LEU A 195 -11.84 -12.39 3.92
CA LEU A 195 -12.46 -11.52 2.93
C LEU A 195 -13.47 -12.33 2.12
N ASP A 196 -14.75 -12.12 2.35
CA ASP A 196 -15.84 -12.76 1.60
C ASP A 196 -16.58 -11.70 0.78
N SER A 197 -16.53 -11.83 -0.54
CA SER A 197 -17.06 -10.83 -1.48
C SER A 197 -18.51 -11.09 -1.91
N TYR A 198 -19.23 -11.91 -1.20
CA TYR A 198 -20.63 -12.25 -1.52
C TYR A 198 -20.83 -12.77 -2.95
N GLY A 199 -19.80 -13.40 -3.53
CA GLY A 199 -19.86 -13.96 -4.88
C GLY A 199 -19.58 -12.96 -6.01
N SER A 200 -18.70 -12.00 -5.81
CA SER A 200 -18.31 -11.03 -6.84
C SER A 200 -17.59 -11.64 -8.04
N GLY A 201 -17.07 -12.86 -7.90
CA GLY A 201 -16.22 -13.52 -8.91
C GLY A 201 -14.76 -13.06 -8.88
N THR A 202 -14.01 -13.49 -9.87
CA THR A 202 -12.56 -13.21 -9.96
C THR A 202 -12.30 -11.70 -10.08
N LEU A 203 -11.40 -11.20 -9.21
CA LEU A 203 -11.00 -9.80 -9.21
C LEU A 203 -10.11 -9.46 -10.40
N PRO A 204 -10.28 -8.28 -11.01
CA PRO A 204 -9.35 -7.77 -12.01
C PRO A 204 -7.94 -7.63 -11.43
N SER A 205 -6.93 -8.14 -12.14
CA SER A 205 -5.52 -8.08 -11.70
C SER A 205 -4.57 -7.41 -12.72
N ASP A 206 -5.10 -7.00 -13.87
CA ASP A 206 -4.33 -6.29 -14.89
C ASP A 206 -4.00 -4.87 -14.39
N TYR A 207 -2.72 -4.64 -14.07
CA TYR A 207 -2.25 -3.37 -13.52
C TYR A 207 -2.27 -2.22 -14.53
N THR A 208 -2.49 -2.49 -15.81
CA THR A 208 -2.63 -1.46 -16.85
C THR A 208 -4.06 -0.92 -16.97
N LYS A 209 -4.98 -1.47 -16.18
CA LYS A 209 -6.41 -1.12 -16.19
C LYS A 209 -6.88 -0.74 -14.80
N GLU A 210 -7.99 -0.04 -14.76
CA GLU A 210 -8.69 0.23 -13.51
C GLU A 210 -9.07 -1.07 -12.80
N ARG A 211 -8.84 -1.10 -11.50
CA ARG A 211 -9.16 -2.22 -10.61
C ARG A 211 -10.14 -1.72 -9.55
N PRO A 212 -11.45 -1.76 -9.85
CA PRO A 212 -12.45 -1.22 -8.94
C PRO A 212 -12.47 -1.98 -7.61
N PHE A 213 -12.80 -1.26 -6.55
CA PHE A 213 -13.08 -1.87 -5.26
C PHE A 213 -14.34 -2.73 -5.33
N VAL A 214 -14.27 -3.89 -4.68
CA VAL A 214 -15.37 -4.83 -4.50
C VAL A 214 -15.70 -4.92 -3.02
N ASP A 215 -16.98 -4.82 -2.68
CA ASP A 215 -17.45 -4.92 -1.30
C ASP A 215 -17.23 -6.32 -0.72
N VAL A 216 -16.82 -6.38 0.56
CA VAL A 216 -16.57 -7.63 1.28
C VAL A 216 -17.06 -7.57 2.71
N ALA A 217 -17.40 -8.74 3.25
CA ALA A 217 -17.38 -8.99 4.69
C ALA A 217 -15.91 -9.14 5.12
N PHE A 218 -15.46 -8.27 6.00
CA PHE A 218 -14.11 -8.33 6.59
C PHE A 218 -14.22 -8.85 8.02
N LEU A 219 -13.52 -9.96 8.30
CA LEU A 219 -13.37 -10.47 9.66
C LEU A 219 -11.87 -10.59 9.98
N SER A 220 -11.46 -10.09 11.16
CA SER A 220 -10.12 -10.32 11.72
C SER A 220 -10.25 -11.13 12.99
N LEU A 221 -9.63 -12.30 13.01
CA LEU A 221 -9.61 -13.23 14.15
C LEU A 221 -8.18 -13.27 14.71
N GLU A 222 -8.05 -13.20 16.00
CA GLU A 222 -6.74 -13.18 16.67
C GLU A 222 -6.57 -14.39 17.60
N PRO A 223 -5.37 -15.00 17.64
CA PRO A 223 -5.09 -16.12 18.50
C PRO A 223 -5.40 -15.84 19.97
N THR A 224 -6.13 -16.77 20.59
CA THR A 224 -6.33 -16.81 22.04
C THR A 224 -5.59 -18.03 22.55
N ASN A 225 -4.70 -17.85 23.52
CA ASN A 225 -3.83 -18.92 24.02
C ASN A 225 -2.94 -19.57 22.92
N GLY A 226 -2.50 -18.76 21.94
CA GLY A 226 -1.55 -19.16 20.90
C GLY A 226 -2.18 -19.74 19.63
N THR A 227 -3.50 -19.94 19.58
CA THR A 227 -4.18 -20.44 18.39
C THR A 227 -5.51 -19.74 18.15
N VAL A 228 -5.98 -19.76 16.89
CA VAL A 228 -7.30 -19.30 16.49
C VAL A 228 -7.89 -20.23 15.43
N LYS A 229 -9.19 -20.42 15.47
CA LYS A 229 -9.98 -21.14 14.45
C LYS A 229 -10.95 -20.18 13.77
N LEU A 230 -11.37 -20.49 12.56
CA LEU A 230 -12.35 -19.65 11.86
C LEU A 230 -13.70 -19.59 12.56
N ALA A 231 -14.01 -20.56 13.41
CA ALA A 231 -15.22 -20.59 14.24
C ALA A 231 -15.18 -19.65 15.46
N ASP A 232 -14.00 -19.12 15.78
CA ASP A 232 -13.86 -18.23 16.94
C ASP A 232 -14.47 -16.84 16.63
N ALA A 233 -14.81 -16.11 17.69
CA ALA A 233 -15.34 -14.76 17.54
C ALA A 233 -14.29 -13.80 16.97
N PRO A 234 -14.60 -13.04 15.91
CA PRO A 234 -13.67 -12.05 15.37
C PRO A 234 -13.46 -10.89 16.36
N LYS A 235 -12.24 -10.37 16.39
CA LYS A 235 -11.92 -9.10 17.08
C LYS A 235 -12.45 -7.91 16.32
N VAL A 236 -12.41 -7.98 14.99
CA VAL A 236 -12.97 -6.95 14.12
C VAL A 236 -13.88 -7.61 13.10
N ALA A 237 -15.11 -7.09 12.99
CA ALA A 237 -16.04 -7.36 11.93
C ALA A 237 -16.45 -6.02 11.30
N SER A 238 -16.18 -5.83 10.02
CA SER A 238 -16.41 -4.56 9.33
C SER A 238 -16.92 -4.79 7.91
N LEU A 239 -17.72 -3.88 7.45
CA LEU A 239 -17.84 -3.66 6.02
C LEU A 239 -16.47 -3.23 5.52
N ALA A 240 -16.11 -3.68 4.35
CA ALA A 240 -14.88 -3.28 3.70
C ALA A 240 -15.04 -3.36 2.20
N ALA A 241 -14.09 -2.79 1.50
CA ALA A 241 -13.92 -3.05 0.09
C ALA A 241 -12.45 -3.38 -0.20
N PHE A 242 -12.20 -4.16 -1.23
CA PHE A 242 -10.86 -4.56 -1.58
C PHE A 242 -10.68 -4.65 -3.10
N HIS A 243 -9.44 -4.56 -3.54
CA HIS A 243 -9.04 -4.86 -4.92
C HIS A 243 -7.62 -5.42 -4.96
N VAL A 244 -7.25 -6.05 -6.07
CA VAL A 244 -5.86 -6.47 -6.30
C VAL A 244 -4.99 -5.23 -6.49
N ARG A 245 -3.90 -5.11 -5.72
CA ARG A 245 -2.95 -3.99 -5.79
C ARG A 245 -1.62 -4.39 -6.42
N GLY A 246 -0.74 -3.40 -6.60
CA GLY A 246 0.63 -3.59 -7.08
C GLY A 246 0.75 -3.67 -8.59
N ASN A 247 1.99 -3.60 -9.07
CA ASN A 247 2.35 -3.70 -10.48
C ASN A 247 2.76 -5.14 -10.82
N SER A 248 4.04 -5.44 -10.81
CA SER A 248 4.57 -6.80 -11.04
C SER A 248 3.99 -7.82 -10.05
N SER A 249 3.78 -7.43 -8.79
CA SER A 249 3.20 -8.31 -7.77
C SER A 249 1.75 -8.71 -8.05
N SER A 250 0.98 -7.88 -8.80
CA SER A 250 -0.39 -8.25 -9.20
C SER A 250 -0.45 -9.38 -10.21
N MET A 251 0.67 -9.68 -10.89
CA MET A 251 0.79 -10.79 -11.84
C MET A 251 1.12 -12.11 -11.16
N ALA A 252 1.62 -12.10 -9.92
CA ALA A 252 1.90 -13.32 -9.16
C ALA A 252 0.62 -14.12 -8.93
N ASP A 253 0.72 -15.45 -8.79
CA ASP A 253 -0.42 -16.29 -8.45
C ASP A 253 -1.01 -15.92 -7.10
N LYS A 254 -0.17 -15.64 -6.11
CA LYS A 254 -0.54 -15.13 -4.81
C LYS A 254 -0.73 -13.62 -4.89
N LYS A 255 -1.98 -13.18 -5.00
CA LYS A 255 -2.35 -11.77 -5.23
C LYS A 255 -2.19 -10.90 -3.97
N PRO A 256 -1.61 -9.70 -4.06
CA PRO A 256 -1.68 -8.70 -3.01
C PRO A 256 -2.98 -7.89 -3.10
N TYR A 257 -3.46 -7.38 -1.95
CA TYR A 257 -4.72 -6.62 -1.90
C TYR A 257 -4.55 -5.28 -1.19
N ARG A 258 -5.31 -4.29 -1.63
CA ARG A 258 -5.67 -3.12 -0.83
C ARG A 258 -7.01 -3.37 -0.20
N VAL A 259 -7.17 -3.01 1.07
CA VAL A 259 -8.39 -3.18 1.85
C VAL A 259 -8.73 -1.83 2.49
N GLU A 260 -9.98 -1.41 2.35
CA GLU A 260 -10.54 -0.23 3.02
C GLU A 260 -11.70 -0.68 3.90
N LEU A 261 -11.58 -0.45 5.22
CA LEU A 261 -12.67 -0.66 6.16
C LEU A 261 -13.66 0.50 6.03
N ARG A 262 -14.95 0.19 5.94
CA ARG A 262 -15.99 1.17 5.64
C ARG A 262 -17.09 1.16 6.69
N ALA A 263 -17.60 2.34 7.01
CA ALA A 263 -18.85 2.52 7.71
C ALA A 263 -20.06 2.24 6.78
N GLU A 264 -21.26 2.14 7.34
CA GLU A 264 -22.48 1.86 6.58
C GLU A 264 -22.81 2.92 5.52
N ASN A 265 -22.40 4.16 5.74
CA ASN A 265 -22.56 5.27 4.81
C ASN A 265 -21.46 5.34 3.74
N GLY A 266 -20.55 4.36 3.71
CA GLY A 266 -19.43 4.29 2.77
C GLY A 266 -18.20 5.12 3.15
N SER A 267 -18.23 5.87 4.27
CA SER A 267 -17.06 6.60 4.77
C SER A 267 -16.06 5.65 5.44
N ASP A 268 -14.84 6.15 5.64
CA ASP A 268 -13.79 5.45 6.36
C ASP A 268 -14.26 4.98 7.74
N ARG A 269 -13.86 3.78 8.12
CA ARG A 269 -14.06 3.22 9.45
C ARG A 269 -12.74 2.79 10.06
N ASP A 270 -12.24 3.62 10.96
CA ASP A 270 -10.98 3.36 11.64
C ASP A 270 -11.12 2.26 12.69
N CYS A 271 -10.50 1.10 12.44
CA CYS A 271 -10.42 0.01 13.40
C CYS A 271 -8.96 -0.40 13.66
N PRO A 272 -8.62 -0.76 14.92
CA PRO A 272 -7.32 -1.34 15.22
C PRO A 272 -7.26 -2.76 14.66
N LEU A 273 -6.22 -3.10 13.91
CA LEU A 273 -6.01 -4.45 13.41
C LEU A 273 -4.73 -5.05 13.99
N VAL A 274 -4.84 -6.23 14.57
CA VAL A 274 -3.70 -7.06 15.03
C VAL A 274 -2.73 -6.26 15.90
N GLY A 275 -3.28 -5.45 16.82
CA GLY A 275 -2.52 -4.63 17.74
C GLY A 275 -1.89 -3.36 17.12
N MET A 276 -2.14 -3.07 15.85
CA MET A 276 -1.76 -1.82 15.21
C MET A 276 -2.81 -0.72 15.44
N PRO A 277 -2.43 0.56 15.43
CA PRO A 277 -3.36 1.67 15.62
C PRO A 277 -4.51 1.68 14.62
N SER A 278 -5.66 2.23 15.07
CA SER A 278 -6.88 2.36 14.27
C SER A 278 -6.65 3.11 12.98
N GLU A 279 -7.14 2.56 11.89
CA GLU A 279 -7.12 3.10 10.53
C GLU A 279 -8.12 2.33 9.65
N SER A 280 -8.54 2.93 8.57
CA SER A 280 -9.40 2.30 7.56
C SER A 280 -8.62 1.61 6.45
N ASP A 281 -7.46 2.15 6.06
CA ASP A 281 -6.68 1.71 4.89
C ASP A 281 -5.54 0.77 5.25
N TRP A 282 -5.53 -0.39 4.61
CA TRP A 282 -4.55 -1.44 4.84
C TRP A 282 -4.06 -2.05 3.53
N ALA A 283 -2.81 -2.51 3.53
CA ALA A 283 -2.28 -3.34 2.45
C ALA A 283 -2.05 -4.77 2.96
N LEU A 284 -2.56 -5.76 2.24
CA LEU A 284 -2.20 -7.16 2.36
C LEU A 284 -1.15 -7.45 1.29
N VAL A 285 0.11 -7.34 1.67
CA VAL A 285 1.24 -7.63 0.78
C VAL A 285 1.45 -9.14 0.74
N SER A 286 1.55 -9.71 -0.45
CA SER A 286 1.76 -11.14 -0.66
C SER A 286 3.26 -11.41 -0.85
N PRO A 287 3.98 -11.95 0.16
CA PRO A 287 5.40 -12.27 0.03
C PRO A 287 5.55 -13.55 -0.82
N HIS A 288 5.56 -13.41 -2.15
CA HIS A 288 5.66 -14.53 -3.08
C HIS A 288 7.11 -14.78 -3.54
N ALA A 289 7.81 -13.74 -3.98
CA ALA A 289 9.24 -13.81 -4.28
C ALA A 289 10.10 -13.85 -2.99
N ASP A 290 9.64 -13.18 -1.94
CA ASP A 290 10.22 -13.28 -0.59
C ASP A 290 9.80 -14.59 0.09
N LYS A 291 10.62 -15.62 -0.04
CA LYS A 291 10.38 -16.92 0.59
C LYS A 291 10.69 -16.96 2.08
N THR A 292 11.27 -15.90 2.64
CA THR A 292 11.40 -15.76 4.08
C THR A 292 10.09 -15.30 4.72
N LEU A 293 9.19 -14.69 3.96
CA LEU A 293 7.92 -14.06 4.36
C LEU A 293 8.09 -12.79 5.21
N ILE A 294 9.34 -12.32 5.47
CA ILE A 294 9.64 -11.28 6.46
C ILE A 294 10.51 -10.12 5.95
N HIS A 295 10.83 -10.03 4.66
CA HIS A 295 11.73 -8.97 4.16
C HIS A 295 11.28 -7.57 4.58
N ASN A 296 10.03 -7.20 4.32
CA ASN A 296 9.49 -5.90 4.75
C ASN A 296 9.48 -5.75 6.28
N ASN A 297 9.10 -6.81 7.03
CA ASN A 297 9.12 -6.79 8.49
C ASN A 297 10.49 -6.41 9.02
N PHE A 298 11.52 -7.11 8.53
CA PHE A 298 12.92 -6.89 8.93
C PHE A 298 13.34 -5.43 8.66
N VAL A 299 13.10 -4.92 7.44
CA VAL A 299 13.57 -3.59 7.07
C VAL A 299 12.77 -2.49 7.75
N TYR A 300 11.44 -2.63 7.86
CA TYR A 300 10.62 -1.58 8.47
C TYR A 300 10.87 -1.47 9.98
N GLU A 301 11.05 -2.57 10.68
CA GLU A 301 11.39 -2.55 12.10
C GLU A 301 12.78 -1.96 12.34
N LEU A 302 13.76 -2.37 11.56
CA LEU A 302 15.09 -1.79 11.59
C LEU A 302 15.06 -0.29 11.27
N GLY A 303 14.34 0.12 10.23
CA GLY A 303 14.21 1.54 9.87
C GLY A 303 13.62 2.40 10.99
N ARG A 304 12.56 1.91 11.67
CA ARG A 304 11.99 2.62 12.83
C ARG A 304 12.98 2.73 13.99
N GLU A 305 13.77 1.68 14.25
CA GLU A 305 14.82 1.73 15.28
C GLU A 305 15.92 2.75 14.93
N LEU A 306 16.23 2.93 13.66
CA LEU A 306 17.18 3.95 13.20
C LEU A 306 16.59 5.38 13.22
N GLY A 307 15.28 5.52 13.46
CA GLY A 307 14.58 6.81 13.49
C GLY A 307 13.93 7.21 12.16
N LEU A 308 13.96 6.34 11.14
CA LEU A 308 13.24 6.55 9.90
C LEU A 308 11.74 6.31 10.08
N GLN A 309 10.95 6.97 9.25
CA GLN A 309 9.54 6.63 9.11
C GLN A 309 9.40 5.34 8.30
N ALA A 310 8.67 4.38 8.84
CA ALA A 310 8.36 3.13 8.16
C ALA A 310 7.01 2.58 8.65
N PRO A 311 6.23 1.90 7.78
CA PRO A 311 4.97 1.27 8.16
C PRO A 311 5.16 0.23 9.27
N ARG A 312 4.15 0.10 10.13
CA ARG A 312 4.05 -1.10 10.97
C ARG A 312 3.54 -2.26 10.13
N VAL A 313 3.96 -3.46 10.47
CA VAL A 313 3.62 -4.66 9.72
C VAL A 313 3.38 -5.83 10.68
N LYS A 314 2.42 -6.70 10.34
CA LYS A 314 2.12 -7.93 11.06
C LYS A 314 1.92 -9.07 10.06
N LEU A 315 2.45 -10.24 10.40
CA LEU A 315 2.15 -11.45 9.65
C LEU A 315 0.73 -11.92 9.99
N VAL A 316 -0.04 -12.27 8.99
CA VAL A 316 -1.41 -12.78 9.08
C VAL A 316 -1.61 -13.91 8.09
N GLU A 317 -2.54 -14.80 8.35
CA GLU A 317 -3.02 -15.77 7.36
C GLU A 317 -4.31 -15.25 6.73
N VAL A 318 -4.53 -15.48 5.45
CA VAL A 318 -5.64 -14.85 4.70
C VAL A 318 -6.49 -15.91 4.01
N TYR A 319 -7.79 -15.76 4.11
CA TYR A 319 -8.78 -16.45 3.30
C TYR A 319 -9.50 -15.44 2.41
N VAL A 320 -9.68 -15.77 1.14
CA VAL A 320 -10.38 -14.92 0.16
C VAL A 320 -11.43 -15.76 -0.56
N ASN A 321 -12.68 -15.50 -0.26
CA ASN A 321 -13.82 -16.10 -0.95
C ASN A 321 -14.42 -15.10 -1.94
N VAL A 322 -14.42 -15.46 -3.22
CA VAL A 322 -14.99 -14.65 -4.31
C VAL A 322 -16.13 -15.35 -5.05
N ASP A 323 -16.40 -16.61 -4.73
CA ASP A 323 -17.56 -17.32 -5.24
C ASP A 323 -18.77 -17.16 -4.30
N ASN A 324 -19.94 -17.67 -4.68
CA ASN A 324 -21.15 -17.59 -3.88
C ASN A 324 -21.37 -18.84 -3.00
N GLU A 325 -20.33 -19.65 -2.84
CA GLU A 325 -20.33 -20.86 -2.01
C GLU A 325 -19.84 -20.54 -0.60
N PRO A 326 -20.09 -21.41 0.38
CA PRO A 326 -19.48 -21.26 1.69
C PRO A 326 -17.94 -21.28 1.61
N LEU A 327 -17.29 -20.44 2.43
CA LEU A 327 -15.84 -20.38 2.59
C LEU A 327 -15.29 -21.81 2.82
N LYS A 328 -14.34 -22.25 2.00
CA LYS A 328 -13.76 -23.60 2.01
C LYS A 328 -12.25 -23.57 2.26
N ALA A 329 -11.66 -24.71 2.53
CA ALA A 329 -10.22 -24.84 2.77
C ALA A 329 -9.37 -24.31 1.59
N ASP A 330 -9.87 -24.44 0.37
CA ASP A 330 -9.18 -23.95 -0.84
C ASP A 330 -9.14 -22.42 -0.96
N ASP A 331 -9.96 -21.68 -0.23
CA ASP A 331 -9.95 -20.22 -0.18
C ASP A 331 -8.77 -19.67 0.63
N TYR A 332 -8.04 -20.53 1.33
CA TYR A 332 -6.81 -20.17 2.03
C TYR A 332 -5.76 -19.65 1.05
N GLN A 333 -5.23 -18.46 1.31
CA GLN A 333 -4.25 -17.79 0.47
C GLN A 333 -2.83 -17.79 1.07
N GLY A 334 -2.63 -18.34 2.26
CA GLY A 334 -1.33 -18.40 2.92
C GLY A 334 -1.02 -17.20 3.79
N VAL A 335 0.27 -17.01 4.08
CA VAL A 335 0.77 -15.93 4.94
C VAL A 335 0.90 -14.64 4.14
N TYR A 336 0.37 -13.56 4.67
CA TYR A 336 0.48 -12.19 4.18
C TYR A 336 1.12 -11.28 5.21
N GLN A 337 1.61 -10.15 4.74
CA GLN A 337 2.02 -9.03 5.57
C GLN A 337 0.88 -8.02 5.58
N LEU A 338 0.22 -7.83 6.72
CA LEU A 338 -0.73 -6.73 6.95
C LEU A 338 0.09 -5.48 7.24
N VAL A 339 0.07 -4.54 6.31
CA VAL A 339 0.94 -3.35 6.29
C VAL A 339 0.10 -2.08 6.35
N GLU A 340 0.53 -1.12 7.15
CA GLU A 340 -0.01 0.24 7.14
C GLU A 340 0.27 0.92 5.80
N THR A 341 -0.74 1.53 5.21
CA THR A 341 -0.54 2.38 4.02
C THR A 341 0.13 3.70 4.40
N ILE A 342 0.88 4.29 3.48
CA ILE A 342 1.51 5.60 3.69
C ILE A 342 0.44 6.68 3.52
N LYS A 343 0.16 7.43 4.60
CA LYS A 343 -0.86 8.48 4.67
C LYS A 343 -0.40 9.61 5.60
N ASN A 344 -0.95 10.80 5.38
CA ASN A 344 -0.84 11.91 6.32
C ASN A 344 -2.01 11.88 7.32
N GLN A 345 -1.96 10.96 8.27
CA GLN A 345 -2.94 10.75 9.32
C GLN A 345 -2.26 10.69 10.69
N LYS A 346 -3.03 10.95 11.76
CA LYS A 346 -2.54 11.00 13.15
C LYS A 346 -1.71 9.78 13.56
N ASN A 347 -2.12 8.60 13.12
CA ASN A 347 -1.45 7.33 13.45
C ASN A 347 -0.43 6.88 12.39
N ARG A 348 -0.14 7.71 11.40
CA ARG A 348 0.81 7.48 10.31
C ARG A 348 1.91 8.53 10.34
N LEU A 349 2.15 9.30 9.27
CA LEU A 349 3.18 10.35 9.26
C LEU A 349 2.85 11.55 10.14
N ASN A 350 1.57 11.90 10.30
CA ASN A 350 1.09 13.01 11.15
C ASN A 350 1.74 14.37 10.85
N LEU A 351 1.83 14.70 9.58
CA LEU A 351 2.29 16.01 9.12
C LEU A 351 1.21 17.08 9.32
N LYS A 352 1.60 18.34 9.30
CA LYS A 352 0.64 19.44 9.28
C LYS A 352 -0.26 19.33 8.07
N GLN A 353 -1.58 19.21 8.31
CA GLN A 353 -2.55 19.00 7.25
C GLN A 353 -2.54 20.15 6.25
N LEU A 354 -2.50 19.79 4.98
CA LEU A 354 -2.57 20.66 3.82
C LEU A 354 -3.70 20.15 2.92
N ASP A 355 -4.55 21.06 2.48
CA ASP A 355 -5.62 20.80 1.52
C ASP A 355 -5.60 21.90 0.44
N GLU A 356 -6.34 21.72 -0.64
CA GLU A 356 -6.33 22.62 -1.79
C GLU A 356 -6.75 24.06 -1.48
N THR A 357 -7.36 24.31 -0.32
CA THR A 357 -7.76 25.66 0.12
C THR A 357 -6.64 26.43 0.84
N LYS A 358 -5.62 25.72 1.33
CA LYS A 358 -4.51 26.27 2.08
C LYS A 358 -3.37 26.70 1.15
N VAL A 359 -3.48 27.91 0.62
CA VAL A 359 -2.56 28.45 -0.40
C VAL A 359 -1.71 29.63 0.09
N SER A 360 -1.80 29.99 1.38
CA SER A 360 -0.96 31.07 1.92
C SER A 360 0.52 30.68 1.92
N ALA A 361 1.43 31.67 1.83
CA ALA A 361 2.88 31.42 1.86
C ALA A 361 3.33 30.67 3.12
N ALA A 362 2.62 30.82 4.24
CA ALA A 362 2.90 30.10 5.48
C ALA A 362 2.38 28.64 5.43
N ASP A 363 1.22 28.43 4.81
CA ASP A 363 0.60 27.10 4.77
C ASP A 363 1.32 26.13 3.82
N ILE A 364 1.70 26.62 2.63
CA ILE A 364 2.29 25.77 1.58
C ILE A 364 3.72 25.31 1.87
N THR A 365 4.32 25.67 3.01
CA THR A 365 5.71 25.30 3.34
C THR A 365 5.89 23.81 3.69
N GLY A 366 4.81 23.04 3.83
CA GLY A 366 4.88 21.61 4.15
C GLY A 366 3.53 20.96 4.35
N GLY A 367 3.54 19.68 4.65
CA GLY A 367 2.38 18.80 4.65
C GLY A 367 2.37 17.93 3.40
N TYR A 368 3.53 17.69 2.79
CA TYR A 368 3.66 16.95 1.53
C TYR A 368 4.20 15.55 1.74
N ILE A 369 3.59 14.60 1.05
CA ILE A 369 4.13 13.27 0.77
C ILE A 369 4.26 13.15 -0.74
N PHE A 370 5.43 12.72 -1.20
CA PHE A 370 5.66 12.49 -2.62
C PHE A 370 6.56 11.28 -2.83
N LYS A 371 6.53 10.71 -4.01
CA LYS A 371 7.32 9.51 -4.34
C LYS A 371 7.86 9.54 -5.75
N CYS A 372 8.89 8.73 -5.97
CA CYS A 372 9.33 8.31 -7.29
C CYS A 372 8.95 6.85 -7.48
N ASP A 373 8.14 6.58 -8.50
CA ASP A 373 7.62 5.26 -8.80
C ASP A 373 7.18 5.18 -10.25
N TRP A 374 6.68 4.03 -10.69
CA TRP A 374 6.04 3.91 -11.98
C TRP A 374 4.89 4.90 -12.13
N LEU A 375 4.86 5.59 -13.27
CA LEU A 375 3.69 6.36 -13.69
C LEU A 375 2.73 5.40 -14.41
N LEU A 376 1.90 4.71 -13.65
CA LEU A 376 0.88 3.86 -14.21
C LEU A 376 -0.45 4.61 -14.17
N GLU A 377 -1.03 4.86 -15.32
CA GLU A 377 -2.44 5.19 -15.36
C GLU A 377 -3.23 3.92 -14.98
N PRO A 378 -4.29 4.04 -14.19
CA PRO A 378 -5.07 5.21 -13.81
C PRO A 378 -4.80 5.75 -12.40
N GLU A 379 -3.70 5.35 -11.75
CA GLU A 379 -3.52 5.63 -10.30
C GLU A 379 -3.32 7.12 -9.96
N THR A 380 -3.40 8.04 -10.84
CA THR A 380 -3.45 9.50 -10.63
C THR A 380 -2.68 10.28 -11.72
N PRO A 381 -3.28 10.57 -12.87
CA PRO A 381 -2.67 11.47 -13.86
C PRO A 381 -2.46 12.90 -13.30
N GLU A 382 -3.12 13.24 -12.20
CA GLU A 382 -3.12 14.58 -11.61
C GLU A 382 -1.92 14.83 -10.67
N ALA A 383 -1.26 13.78 -10.20
CA ALA A 383 -0.23 13.87 -9.16
C ALA A 383 1.19 14.16 -9.67
N LYS A 384 1.40 14.33 -10.97
CA LYS A 384 2.74 14.59 -11.50
C LYS A 384 3.27 15.96 -11.05
N ILE A 385 4.44 15.97 -10.43
CA ILE A 385 5.22 17.19 -10.23
C ILE A 385 6.00 17.40 -11.53
N VAL A 386 5.56 18.37 -12.34
CA VAL A 386 6.27 18.75 -13.56
C VAL A 386 7.36 19.74 -13.20
N CYS A 387 8.58 19.50 -13.66
CA CYS A 387 9.66 20.47 -13.50
C CYS A 387 9.34 21.80 -14.20
N PRO A 388 9.76 22.94 -13.64
CA PRO A 388 9.70 24.21 -14.33
C PRO A 388 10.42 24.13 -15.69
N SER A 389 9.87 24.78 -16.71
CA SER A 389 10.39 24.77 -18.08
C SER A 389 11.88 25.11 -18.13
N GLY A 390 12.69 24.31 -18.80
CA GLY A 390 14.14 24.51 -18.98
C GLY A 390 15.04 23.54 -18.20
N THR A 391 14.48 22.64 -17.43
CA THR A 391 15.22 21.51 -16.83
C THR A 391 14.99 20.25 -17.66
N THR A 392 16.01 19.43 -17.80
CA THR A 392 15.94 18.15 -18.48
C THR A 392 14.86 17.25 -17.88
N ASN A 393 14.27 16.37 -18.65
CA ASN A 393 13.11 15.49 -18.40
C ASN A 393 13.16 14.58 -17.15
N ALA A 394 14.04 14.86 -16.21
CA ALA A 394 14.34 14.04 -15.05
C ALA A 394 13.23 14.00 -13.98
N TRP A 395 12.23 14.91 -14.06
CA TRP A 395 11.24 15.11 -12.99
C TRP A 395 9.86 14.54 -13.28
N ASP A 396 9.65 13.96 -14.46
CA ASP A 396 8.35 13.45 -14.91
C ASP A 396 7.84 12.27 -14.05
N TRP A 397 8.69 11.74 -13.16
CA TRP A 397 8.40 10.57 -12.34
C TRP A 397 8.10 10.88 -10.86
N VAL A 398 8.23 12.14 -10.43
CA VAL A 398 7.87 12.52 -9.06
C VAL A 398 6.36 12.73 -8.98
N GLN A 399 5.72 11.97 -8.11
CA GLN A 399 4.27 12.00 -7.86
C GLN A 399 3.99 12.64 -6.51
N LEU A 400 3.07 13.59 -6.47
CA LEU A 400 2.52 14.11 -5.22
C LEU A 400 1.43 13.14 -4.73
N ILE A 401 1.57 12.64 -3.50
CA ILE A 401 0.66 11.66 -2.89
C ILE A 401 -0.29 12.34 -1.90
N ASP A 402 0.19 13.38 -1.21
CA ASP A 402 -0.58 14.20 -0.27
C ASP A 402 -0.01 15.62 -0.29
N PRO A 403 -0.87 16.66 -0.38
CA PRO A 403 -2.33 16.60 -0.50
C PRO A 403 -2.81 16.15 -1.88
N VAL A 404 -3.96 15.51 -1.93
CA VAL A 404 -4.71 15.23 -3.16
C VAL A 404 -6.20 15.39 -2.81
N PRO A 405 -6.93 16.31 -3.46
CA PRO A 405 -6.51 17.24 -4.50
C PRO A 405 -5.54 18.33 -3.98
N PHE A 406 -4.86 19.04 -4.87
CA PHE A 406 -3.91 20.09 -4.54
C PHE A 406 -4.12 21.34 -5.41
N ALA A 407 -3.75 22.51 -4.86
CA ALA A 407 -3.72 23.77 -5.60
C ALA A 407 -2.43 23.92 -6.42
N ALA A 408 -2.47 24.70 -7.50
CA ALA A 408 -1.30 25.00 -8.34
C ALA A 408 -0.13 25.57 -7.52
N GLN A 409 -0.40 26.48 -6.58
CA GLN A 409 0.61 27.08 -5.71
C GLN A 409 1.36 26.05 -4.84
N GLN A 410 0.67 25.01 -4.38
CA GLN A 410 1.25 23.92 -3.59
C GLN A 410 2.18 23.08 -4.45
N LYS A 411 1.73 22.72 -5.65
CA LYS A 411 2.53 21.99 -6.63
C LYS A 411 3.78 22.76 -7.02
N ASP A 412 3.62 24.05 -7.34
CA ASP A 412 4.73 24.93 -7.70
C ASP A 412 5.74 25.08 -6.56
N TYR A 413 5.27 25.18 -5.31
CA TYR A 413 6.13 25.25 -4.15
C TYR A 413 7.02 24.00 -4.03
N ILE A 414 6.42 22.81 -4.04
CA ILE A 414 7.21 21.58 -3.86
C ILE A 414 8.13 21.33 -5.07
N ALA A 415 7.69 21.63 -6.30
CA ALA A 415 8.52 21.55 -7.48
C ALA A 415 9.75 22.47 -7.38
N ASN A 416 9.57 23.72 -6.89
CA ASN A 416 10.66 24.67 -6.68
C ASN A 416 11.61 24.22 -5.57
N GLN A 417 11.10 23.58 -4.49
CA GLN A 417 11.94 23.01 -3.45
C GLN A 417 12.84 21.89 -4.00
N LEU A 418 12.28 21.01 -4.82
CA LEU A 418 13.03 19.92 -5.46
C LEU A 418 14.06 20.45 -6.46
N LEU A 419 13.69 21.45 -7.26
CA LEU A 419 14.61 22.10 -8.19
C LEU A 419 15.75 22.81 -7.45
N GLY A 420 15.44 23.53 -6.36
CA GLY A 420 16.44 24.19 -5.51
C GLY A 420 17.41 23.17 -4.93
N PHE A 421 16.93 22.06 -4.41
CA PHE A 421 17.74 20.95 -3.94
C PHE A 421 18.64 20.39 -5.05
N HIS A 422 18.07 20.08 -6.22
CA HIS A 422 18.83 19.57 -7.37
C HIS A 422 19.97 20.51 -7.75
N ASN A 423 19.68 21.80 -7.92
CA ASN A 423 20.69 22.80 -8.29
C ASN A 423 21.78 22.96 -7.21
N ALA A 424 21.40 22.90 -5.93
CA ALA A 424 22.34 22.95 -4.82
C ALA A 424 23.27 21.73 -4.82
N LEU A 425 22.76 20.52 -5.06
CA LEU A 425 23.53 19.28 -5.11
C LEU A 425 24.49 19.25 -6.30
N HIS A 426 24.13 19.86 -7.44
CA HIS A 426 24.95 19.92 -8.66
C HIS A 426 25.81 21.19 -8.74
N GLY A 427 25.69 22.08 -7.75
CA GLY A 427 26.43 23.33 -7.68
C GLY A 427 27.91 23.15 -7.30
N SER A 428 28.64 24.25 -7.22
CA SER A 428 30.08 24.26 -6.90
C SER A 428 30.38 23.98 -5.42
N SER A 429 29.42 24.14 -4.53
CA SER A 429 29.58 23.97 -3.07
C SER A 429 28.41 23.15 -2.52
N PRO A 430 28.26 21.87 -2.94
CA PRO A 430 27.06 21.07 -2.65
C PRO A 430 26.82 20.84 -1.15
N SER A 431 27.87 20.78 -0.33
CA SER A 431 27.78 20.55 1.12
C SER A 431 27.70 21.84 1.98
N ASP A 432 27.61 23.01 1.35
CA ASP A 432 27.41 24.27 2.11
C ASP A 432 26.14 24.23 2.95
N ALA A 433 26.24 24.55 4.24
CA ALA A 433 25.14 24.40 5.18
C ALA A 433 23.93 25.31 4.87
N SER A 434 24.16 26.45 4.22
CA SER A 434 23.16 27.47 3.95
C SER A 434 22.59 27.42 2.55
N ASN A 435 23.40 27.03 1.55
CA ASN A 435 23.07 27.08 0.12
C ASN A 435 23.21 25.74 -0.59
N GLY A 436 23.84 24.74 0.05
CA GLY A 436 24.01 23.38 -0.46
C GLY A 436 22.80 22.49 -0.16
N TYR A 437 22.90 21.19 -0.48
CA TYR A 437 21.85 20.20 -0.22
C TYR A 437 21.43 20.14 1.28
N PRO A 438 22.31 20.42 2.28
CA PRO A 438 21.89 20.37 3.69
C PRO A 438 20.85 21.45 4.05
N SER A 439 20.69 22.50 3.25
CA SER A 439 19.63 23.49 3.46
C SER A 439 18.24 22.95 3.08
N TYR A 440 18.17 21.96 2.22
CA TYR A 440 16.93 21.34 1.72
C TYR A 440 16.60 20.00 2.40
N LEU A 441 17.61 19.18 2.71
CA LEU A 441 17.46 17.81 3.18
C LEU A 441 17.67 17.65 4.67
N GLU A 442 16.87 16.79 5.29
CA GLU A 442 17.18 16.18 6.59
C GLU A 442 18.20 15.05 6.34
N VAL A 443 19.48 15.43 6.28
CA VAL A 443 20.59 14.58 5.80
C VAL A 443 20.66 13.22 6.51
N PRO A 444 20.46 13.10 7.83
CA PRO A 444 20.49 11.79 8.50
C PRO A 444 19.51 10.78 7.91
N THR A 445 18.32 11.20 7.48
CA THR A 445 17.33 10.28 6.89
C THR A 445 17.78 9.75 5.53
N PHE A 446 18.50 10.55 4.75
CA PHE A 446 19.11 10.11 3.48
C PHE A 446 20.28 9.16 3.71
N VAL A 447 21.11 9.43 4.72
CA VAL A 447 22.23 8.55 5.11
C VAL A 447 21.70 7.18 5.52
N ASP A 448 20.72 7.11 6.43
CA ASP A 448 20.15 5.84 6.90
C ASP A 448 19.40 5.10 5.78
N THR A 449 18.73 5.82 4.87
CA THR A 449 18.09 5.21 3.68
C THR A 449 19.14 4.58 2.75
N VAL A 450 20.28 5.24 2.51
CA VAL A 450 21.37 4.67 1.72
C VAL A 450 21.94 3.43 2.40
N ILE A 451 22.17 3.48 3.72
CA ILE A 451 22.66 2.33 4.48
C ILE A 451 21.74 1.13 4.32
N LEU A 452 20.43 1.31 4.48
CA LEU A 452 19.46 0.22 4.35
C LEU A 452 19.41 -0.34 2.93
N ASN A 453 19.36 0.52 1.91
CA ASN A 453 19.33 0.09 0.51
C ASN A 453 20.61 -0.65 0.11
N GLU A 454 21.78 -0.18 0.55
CA GLU A 454 23.05 -0.85 0.27
C GLU A 454 23.19 -2.16 1.08
N LEU A 455 22.79 -2.17 2.36
CA LEU A 455 22.84 -3.39 3.17
C LEU A 455 21.96 -4.50 2.59
N THR A 456 20.76 -4.16 2.18
CA THR A 456 19.80 -5.14 1.70
C THR A 456 19.89 -5.44 0.21
N ARG A 457 20.63 -4.63 -0.54
CA ARG A 457 20.64 -4.62 -2.00
C ARG A 457 19.23 -4.64 -2.58
N ASN A 458 18.37 -3.76 -2.08
CA ASN A 458 17.01 -3.63 -2.58
C ASN A 458 17.03 -3.40 -4.10
N LEU A 459 16.36 -4.28 -4.84
CA LEU A 459 16.37 -4.29 -6.30
C LEU A 459 15.86 -2.98 -6.90
N ASP A 460 14.86 -2.37 -6.27
CA ASP A 460 14.22 -1.13 -6.70
C ASP A 460 14.83 0.13 -6.06
N ALA A 461 15.87 -0.04 -5.23
CA ALA A 461 16.55 1.06 -4.55
C ALA A 461 16.87 2.21 -5.49
N TYR A 462 16.59 3.43 -5.03
CA TYR A 462 16.86 4.70 -5.72
C TYR A 462 16.04 4.93 -7.00
N ALA A 463 15.38 3.90 -7.53
CA ALA A 463 14.68 3.96 -8.80
C ALA A 463 13.16 3.97 -8.69
N ARG A 464 12.62 3.27 -7.67
CA ARG A 464 11.18 3.08 -7.50
C ARG A 464 10.83 2.96 -6.05
N SER A 465 9.52 3.09 -5.77
CA SER A 465 8.97 2.97 -4.42
C SER A 465 9.73 3.84 -3.39
N GLN A 466 10.36 4.91 -3.91
CA GLN A 466 11.15 5.84 -3.11
C GLN A 466 10.25 7.00 -2.67
N TYR A 467 9.85 6.96 -1.40
CA TYR A 467 9.03 8.00 -0.79
C TYR A 467 9.88 9.09 -0.13
N PHE A 468 9.28 10.28 -0.09
CA PHE A 468 9.79 11.46 0.60
C PHE A 468 8.61 12.19 1.26
N PHE A 469 8.92 12.94 2.31
CA PHE A 469 7.94 13.83 2.92
C PHE A 469 8.58 15.13 3.39
N LYS A 470 7.77 16.17 3.47
CA LYS A 470 8.18 17.48 3.96
C LYS A 470 7.08 18.04 4.85
N ASP A 471 7.34 18.17 6.15
CA ASP A 471 6.43 18.88 7.05
C ASP A 471 6.62 20.39 6.97
N ARG A 472 5.68 21.14 7.54
CA ARG A 472 5.66 22.61 7.53
C ARG A 472 6.91 23.15 8.19
N ASP A 473 7.60 24.06 7.48
CA ASP A 473 8.86 24.69 7.90
C ASP A 473 9.99 23.71 8.21
N LYS A 474 9.88 22.47 7.74
CA LYS A 474 10.93 21.45 7.87
C LYS A 474 11.59 21.16 6.52
N LYS A 475 12.70 20.43 6.58
CA LYS A 475 13.43 19.94 5.40
C LYS A 475 12.77 18.70 4.82
N ILE A 476 13.16 18.33 3.62
CA ILE A 476 12.75 17.09 2.95
C ILE A 476 13.41 15.90 3.66
N ASN A 477 12.62 14.92 4.00
CA ASN A 477 13.03 13.65 4.58
C ASN A 477 12.97 12.54 3.53
N ALA A 478 13.92 11.61 3.54
CA ALA A 478 13.81 10.35 2.84
C ALA A 478 12.93 9.39 3.67
N GLY A 479 11.98 8.74 3.02
CA GLY A 479 10.98 7.87 3.63
C GLY A 479 9.55 8.40 3.45
N PRO A 480 8.53 7.65 3.96
CA PRO A 480 8.64 6.38 4.68
C PRO A 480 9.24 5.26 3.82
N LEU A 481 9.91 4.31 4.48
CA LEU A 481 10.38 3.11 3.80
C LEU A 481 9.19 2.35 3.20
N TRP A 482 9.36 1.83 1.98
CA TRP A 482 8.33 1.08 1.30
C TRP A 482 8.92 0.08 0.31
N ASP A 483 8.29 -1.12 0.18
CA ASP A 483 8.54 -2.09 -0.88
C ASP A 483 9.94 -2.71 -0.86
N PHE A 484 10.29 -3.36 0.25
CA PHE A 484 11.55 -4.07 0.46
C PHE A 484 11.37 -5.60 0.34
N ASP A 485 10.47 -6.08 -0.49
CA ASP A 485 10.26 -7.52 -0.70
C ASP A 485 11.37 -8.15 -1.59
N LEU A 486 12.03 -7.36 -2.42
CA LEU A 486 13.07 -7.79 -3.36
C LEU A 486 14.49 -7.48 -2.85
N ILE A 487 14.87 -8.10 -1.72
CA ILE A 487 16.17 -7.88 -1.04
C ILE A 487 16.92 -9.20 -0.84
N ALA A 488 18.13 -9.11 -0.30
CA ALA A 488 18.90 -10.23 0.27
C ALA A 488 19.00 -11.46 -0.64
N GLY A 489 19.45 -11.26 -1.88
CA GLY A 489 19.68 -12.34 -2.83
C GLY A 489 18.51 -12.61 -3.78
N VAL A 490 17.46 -11.77 -3.76
CA VAL A 490 16.45 -11.77 -4.82
C VAL A 490 16.95 -10.96 -6.01
N GLY A 491 16.99 -11.55 -7.19
CA GLY A 491 17.41 -10.93 -8.44
C GLY A 491 16.30 -10.95 -9.48
N THR A 492 16.62 -10.57 -10.73
CA THR A 492 15.71 -10.72 -11.86
C THR A 492 16.38 -11.46 -13.02
N SER A 493 15.58 -12.14 -13.81
CA SER A 493 16.03 -12.75 -15.08
C SER A 493 16.44 -11.71 -16.14
N MET A 494 16.18 -10.43 -15.89
CA MET A 494 16.49 -9.32 -16.81
C MET A 494 17.89 -8.71 -16.57
N GLY A 495 18.80 -9.44 -15.91
CA GLY A 495 20.19 -9.03 -15.77
C GLY A 495 20.53 -8.16 -14.56
N LEU A 496 19.59 -7.89 -13.67
CA LEU A 496 19.88 -7.27 -12.38
C LEU A 496 20.24 -8.37 -11.39
N ASN A 497 21.53 -8.55 -11.19
CA ASN A 497 22.04 -9.61 -10.33
C ASN A 497 22.29 -9.10 -8.91
N ASN A 498 21.30 -9.25 -8.03
CA ASN A 498 21.41 -9.01 -6.60
C ASN A 498 21.63 -10.30 -5.78
N MET A 499 21.91 -11.41 -6.46
CA MET A 499 22.12 -12.71 -5.80
C MET A 499 23.40 -12.71 -4.95
N THR A 500 24.42 -11.94 -5.34
CA THR A 500 25.68 -11.86 -4.61
C THR A 500 25.66 -10.77 -3.56
N ALA A 501 26.44 -10.96 -2.49
CA ALA A 501 26.54 -10.01 -1.39
C ALA A 501 27.56 -8.87 -1.65
N ASP A 502 28.26 -8.85 -2.77
CA ASP A 502 29.22 -7.84 -3.18
C ASP A 502 28.65 -6.83 -4.18
N GLY A 503 29.40 -5.78 -4.50
CA GLY A 503 29.01 -4.72 -5.44
C GLY A 503 28.05 -3.67 -4.83
N TRP A 504 28.05 -2.48 -5.41
CA TRP A 504 27.19 -1.38 -4.98
C TRP A 504 25.80 -1.45 -5.62
N GLN A 505 24.75 -1.24 -4.83
CA GLN A 505 23.38 -1.23 -5.37
C GLN A 505 23.15 0.00 -6.25
N TYR A 506 23.66 1.17 -5.85
CA TYR A 506 23.54 2.37 -6.67
C TYR A 506 24.24 2.25 -8.03
N GLU A 507 25.35 1.46 -8.12
CA GLU A 507 26.02 1.19 -9.40
C GLU A 507 25.26 0.16 -10.23
N SER A 508 24.72 -0.90 -9.61
CA SER A 508 23.89 -1.88 -10.28
C SER A 508 22.67 -1.23 -10.95
N ASN A 509 22.11 -0.22 -10.30
CA ASN A 509 21.00 0.55 -10.84
C ASN A 509 21.41 1.70 -11.77
N ARG A 510 22.71 2.04 -11.86
CA ARG A 510 23.20 3.18 -12.65
C ARG A 510 22.75 3.14 -14.12
N SER A 511 22.83 1.99 -14.78
CA SER A 511 22.38 1.85 -16.18
C SER A 511 20.88 2.09 -16.37
N ARG A 512 20.09 1.82 -15.31
CA ARG A 512 18.65 2.13 -15.28
C ARG A 512 18.38 3.63 -15.10
N LEU A 513 19.39 4.38 -14.66
CA LEU A 513 19.30 5.70 -14.07
C LEU A 513 19.95 6.80 -14.93
N THR A 514 20.82 6.42 -15.84
CA THR A 514 21.62 7.38 -16.66
C THR A 514 21.30 7.34 -18.14
N THR A 515 20.45 6.46 -18.62
CA THR A 515 20.01 6.48 -20.02
C THR A 515 19.00 7.58 -20.20
N ASP A 516 19.40 8.56 -21.01
CA ASP A 516 18.56 9.66 -21.48
C ASP A 516 17.19 9.13 -21.97
N PRO A 517 16.07 9.67 -21.47
CA PRO A 517 14.75 9.30 -21.94
C PRO A 517 14.44 9.91 -23.30
N SER A 518 15.25 9.65 -24.32
CA SER A 518 14.81 9.90 -25.68
C SER A 518 13.59 9.02 -25.97
N PRO A 519 12.47 9.59 -26.41
CA PRO A 519 11.32 8.80 -26.80
C PRO A 519 11.74 7.90 -27.97
N SER A 520 12.04 6.64 -27.68
CA SER A 520 12.27 5.66 -28.74
C SER A 520 10.94 5.41 -29.45
N THR A 521 10.78 6.03 -30.61
CA THR A 521 9.75 5.68 -31.60
C THR A 521 10.06 4.32 -32.25
N GLY A 522 10.36 3.31 -31.46
CA GLY A 522 10.71 1.97 -31.92
C GLY A 522 9.88 0.91 -31.22
N THR A 523 8.83 0.45 -31.87
CA THR A 523 8.14 -0.80 -31.55
C THR A 523 9.10 -1.98 -31.77
N THR A 524 9.83 -2.39 -30.75
CA THR A 524 10.48 -3.69 -30.71
C THR A 524 9.67 -4.61 -29.81
N THR A 525 8.81 -5.41 -30.43
CA THR A 525 8.17 -6.56 -29.78
C THR A 525 9.21 -7.64 -29.55
N THR A 526 9.78 -7.71 -28.37
CA THR A 526 10.51 -8.89 -27.93
C THR A 526 9.49 -9.86 -27.34
N PRO A 527 9.47 -11.15 -27.75
CA PRO A 527 8.58 -12.14 -27.15
C PRO A 527 8.97 -12.33 -25.66
N GLY A 528 8.07 -12.00 -24.74
CA GLY A 528 8.28 -12.09 -23.30
C GLY A 528 8.48 -10.73 -22.57
N GLY A 529 8.37 -9.61 -23.28
CA GLY A 529 8.40 -8.27 -22.66
C GLY A 529 7.05 -7.91 -22.04
N PHE A 530 7.09 -7.22 -20.92
CA PHE A 530 5.91 -6.60 -20.32
C PHE A 530 5.14 -5.78 -21.36
N PRO A 531 3.80 -5.85 -21.39
CA PRO A 531 2.99 -5.03 -22.29
C PRO A 531 3.12 -3.55 -21.90
N GLY A 532 3.74 -2.76 -22.72
CA GLY A 532 3.87 -1.31 -22.52
C GLY A 532 5.27 -0.83 -22.81
N GLY A 533 5.52 -0.52 -24.06
CA GLY A 533 6.65 0.16 -24.69
C GLY A 533 7.87 0.55 -23.87
N GLY A 534 9.01 0.37 -24.51
CA GLY A 534 10.35 0.89 -24.21
C GLY A 534 10.62 1.36 -22.78
N PHE A 535 11.44 0.62 -22.08
CA PHE A 535 11.99 1.04 -20.78
C PHE A 535 12.86 2.28 -20.95
N SER A 536 12.26 3.47 -20.93
CA SER A 536 12.98 4.69 -20.61
C SER A 536 13.11 4.75 -19.10
N MET A 537 14.29 4.53 -18.58
CA MET A 537 14.55 4.32 -17.16
C MET A 537 15.30 5.49 -16.51
N GLY A 538 15.17 6.69 -17.01
CA GLY A 538 15.67 7.88 -16.35
C GLY A 538 14.81 8.20 -15.13
N ASN A 539 15.40 8.13 -13.93
CA ASN A 539 14.75 8.55 -12.69
C ASN A 539 15.61 9.62 -12.00
N PRO A 540 15.08 10.81 -11.71
CA PRO A 540 15.84 11.90 -11.09
C PRO A 540 16.37 11.57 -9.71
N THR A 541 15.65 10.75 -8.93
CA THR A 541 16.08 10.40 -7.58
C THR A 541 17.36 9.59 -7.57
N ALA A 542 17.60 8.88 -8.63
CA ALA A 542 18.80 8.08 -8.77
C ALA A 542 20.05 8.93 -8.94
N ASP A 543 19.98 9.98 -9.74
CA ASP A 543 21.05 10.95 -9.81
C ASP A 543 21.31 11.60 -8.45
N TRP A 544 20.26 11.94 -7.69
CA TRP A 544 20.40 12.51 -6.37
C TRP A 544 21.18 11.59 -5.42
N PHE A 545 20.79 10.35 -5.31
CA PHE A 545 21.47 9.41 -4.42
C PHE A 545 22.89 9.10 -4.90
N ILE A 546 23.12 8.96 -6.22
CA ILE A 546 24.46 8.76 -6.79
C ILE A 546 25.36 9.96 -6.46
N LYS A 547 24.85 11.18 -6.66
CA LYS A 547 25.59 12.41 -6.33
C LYS A 547 25.88 12.55 -4.85
N LEU A 548 24.91 12.26 -3.97
CA LEU A 548 25.08 12.29 -2.52
C LEU A 548 26.16 11.30 -2.07
N VAL A 549 26.14 10.04 -2.52
CA VAL A 549 27.13 9.03 -2.09
C VAL A 549 28.54 9.34 -2.63
N GLN A 550 28.65 10.13 -3.69
CA GLN A 550 29.93 10.59 -4.25
C GLN A 550 30.45 11.87 -3.58
N GLU A 551 29.56 12.65 -2.93
CA GLU A 551 29.96 13.90 -2.28
C GLU A 551 30.76 13.59 -0.99
N PRO A 552 31.96 14.18 -0.81
CA PRO A 552 32.86 13.80 0.28
C PRO A 552 32.31 13.96 1.69
N THR A 553 31.52 15.03 1.94
CA THR A 553 30.93 15.30 3.27
C THR A 553 29.85 14.30 3.59
N PHE A 554 28.93 14.03 2.64
CA PHE A 554 27.91 13.02 2.80
C PHE A 554 28.50 11.62 2.99
N LYS A 555 29.50 11.27 2.17
CA LYS A 555 30.19 9.99 2.27
C LYS A 555 30.87 9.81 3.63
N SER A 556 31.46 10.88 4.19
CA SER A 556 32.06 10.83 5.52
C SER A 556 31.02 10.59 6.61
N GLN A 557 29.86 11.23 6.53
CA GLN A 557 28.74 11.01 7.45
C GLN A 557 28.19 9.58 7.31
N LEU A 558 28.04 9.08 6.09
CA LEU A 558 27.59 7.73 5.78
C LEU A 558 28.51 6.68 6.42
N ILE A 559 29.84 6.83 6.24
CA ILE A 559 30.83 5.92 6.81
C ILE A 559 30.81 5.98 8.36
N ALA A 560 30.74 7.17 8.93
CA ALA A 560 30.69 7.33 10.38
C ALA A 560 29.42 6.66 10.96
N ARG A 561 28.26 6.87 10.33
CA ARG A 561 26.98 6.26 10.74
C ARG A 561 26.98 4.75 10.57
N TRP A 562 27.52 4.22 9.48
CA TRP A 562 27.70 2.78 9.29
C TRP A 562 28.51 2.16 10.43
N LYS A 563 29.70 2.74 10.73
CA LYS A 563 30.57 2.25 11.82
C LYS A 563 29.87 2.31 13.20
N GLU A 564 29.02 3.28 13.43
CA GLU A 564 28.20 3.36 14.64
C GLU A 564 27.21 2.20 14.69
N LEU A 565 26.42 2.02 13.62
CA LEU A 565 25.39 1.00 13.54
C LEU A 565 25.94 -0.44 13.61
N ARG A 566 27.16 -0.67 13.07
CA ARG A 566 27.85 -1.97 13.18
C ARG A 566 28.24 -2.35 14.62
N LYS A 567 28.22 -1.41 15.56
CA LYS A 567 28.45 -1.69 17.00
C LYS A 567 27.16 -2.09 17.74
N GLY A 568 26.02 -2.00 17.10
CA GLY A 568 24.69 -2.23 17.68
C GLY A 568 23.73 -2.91 16.71
N PRO A 569 22.74 -2.17 16.19
CA PRO A 569 21.65 -2.77 15.42
C PRO A 569 22.10 -3.54 14.17
N LEU A 570 23.19 -3.18 13.55
CA LEU A 570 23.74 -3.85 12.38
C LEU A 570 24.96 -4.73 12.68
N ALA A 571 25.28 -5.00 13.94
CA ALA A 571 26.19 -6.09 14.28
C ALA A 571 25.65 -7.42 13.74
N ASP A 572 26.50 -8.40 13.44
CA ASP A 572 26.06 -9.69 12.91
C ASP A 572 25.03 -10.39 13.82
N SER A 573 25.22 -10.28 15.15
CA SER A 573 24.22 -10.75 16.11
C SER A 573 22.94 -9.94 16.10
N GLY A 574 23.02 -8.62 15.89
CA GLY A 574 21.86 -7.73 15.77
C GLY A 574 21.00 -8.06 14.55
N ILE A 575 21.63 -8.29 13.40
CA ILE A 575 20.97 -8.74 12.17
C ILE A 575 20.28 -10.09 12.41
N ALA A 576 20.98 -11.06 12.99
CA ALA A 576 20.43 -12.38 13.25
C ALA A 576 19.22 -12.33 14.20
N THR A 577 19.32 -11.60 15.31
CA THR A 577 18.23 -11.46 16.29
C THR A 577 16.97 -10.86 15.65
N ARG A 578 17.12 -9.83 14.80
CA ARG A 578 15.94 -9.22 14.12
C ARG A 578 15.24 -10.17 13.16
N ILE A 579 15.99 -11.01 12.46
CA ILE A 579 15.39 -12.03 11.59
C ILE A 579 14.63 -13.05 12.44
N ASP A 580 15.21 -13.47 13.59
CA ASP A 580 14.55 -14.38 14.51
C ASP A 580 13.28 -13.77 15.12
N ASP A 581 13.33 -12.50 15.51
CA ASP A 581 12.17 -11.79 16.06
C ASP A 581 11.06 -11.59 15.01
N ALA A 582 11.43 -11.20 13.79
CA ALA A 582 10.48 -10.99 12.69
C ALA A 582 9.78 -12.29 12.24
N SER A 583 10.45 -13.44 12.40
CA SER A 583 9.94 -14.77 12.02
C SER A 583 9.29 -15.53 13.16
N LYS A 584 9.35 -14.97 14.38
CA LYS A 584 8.89 -15.65 15.59
C LYS A 584 7.41 -16.02 15.53
N GLY A 585 7.10 -17.28 15.83
CA GLY A 585 5.74 -17.80 15.88
C GLY A 585 5.12 -18.11 14.51
N ALA A 586 5.86 -17.94 13.40
CA ALA A 586 5.31 -18.13 12.06
C ALA A 586 5.63 -19.51 11.42
N SER A 587 6.28 -20.43 12.14
CA SER A 587 6.78 -21.69 11.55
C SER A 587 5.66 -22.55 10.98
N ALA A 588 4.61 -22.81 11.74
CA ALA A 588 3.51 -23.63 11.27
C ALA A 588 2.68 -22.94 10.17
N ALA A 589 2.54 -21.61 10.26
CA ALA A 589 1.91 -20.82 9.19
C ALA A 589 2.74 -20.85 7.90
N ALA A 590 4.07 -20.81 8.00
CA ALA A 590 4.97 -20.93 6.84
C ALA A 590 4.86 -22.32 6.21
N GLU A 591 4.75 -23.39 6.98
CA GLU A 591 4.50 -24.74 6.45
C GLU A 591 3.20 -24.80 5.66
N ARG A 592 2.10 -24.25 6.18
CA ARG A 592 0.82 -24.16 5.48
C ARG A 592 0.93 -23.29 4.21
N ASN A 593 1.64 -22.17 4.29
CA ASN A 593 1.88 -21.30 3.14
C ASN A 593 2.57 -22.03 2.00
N PHE A 594 3.63 -22.79 2.31
CA PHE A 594 4.39 -23.49 1.29
C PHE A 594 3.78 -24.85 0.88
N ALA A 595 2.83 -25.37 1.66
CA ALA A 595 1.95 -26.45 1.20
C ALA A 595 0.99 -25.93 0.11
N LYS A 596 0.45 -24.72 0.25
CA LYS A 596 -0.38 -24.04 -0.77
C LYS A 596 0.45 -23.58 -1.97
N TRP A 597 1.59 -22.93 -1.70
CA TRP A 597 2.49 -22.34 -2.69
C TRP A 597 3.82 -23.11 -2.69
N ASN A 598 3.91 -24.17 -3.46
CA ASN A 598 5.11 -25.04 -3.48
C ASN A 598 6.24 -24.39 -4.30
N ILE A 599 6.87 -23.34 -3.75
CA ILE A 599 7.89 -22.55 -4.44
C ILE A 599 9.25 -22.51 -3.74
N LEU A 600 9.43 -23.18 -2.59
CA LEU A 600 10.69 -23.10 -1.81
C LEU A 600 11.93 -23.40 -2.64
N THR A 601 11.89 -24.47 -3.43
CA THR A 601 13.01 -24.92 -4.27
C THR A 601 12.97 -24.35 -5.69
N THR A 602 12.01 -23.50 -6.01
CA THR A 602 11.87 -22.90 -7.34
C THR A 602 12.88 -21.76 -7.52
N ALA A 603 13.80 -21.88 -8.46
CA ALA A 603 14.83 -20.85 -8.71
C ALA A 603 14.26 -19.55 -9.30
N THR A 604 13.15 -19.65 -10.03
CA THR A 604 12.49 -18.50 -10.66
C THR A 604 11.04 -18.43 -10.24
N VAL A 605 10.69 -17.41 -9.48
CA VAL A 605 9.32 -16.99 -9.19
C VAL A 605 9.07 -15.77 -10.07
N ASN A 606 8.57 -16.06 -11.27
CA ASN A 606 8.54 -15.11 -12.41
C ASN A 606 8.04 -13.70 -12.02
N PRO A 607 8.77 -12.62 -12.33
CA PRO A 607 10.02 -12.58 -13.11
C PRO A 607 11.32 -12.63 -12.28
N PHE A 608 11.24 -13.01 -11.00
CA PHE A 608 12.34 -12.91 -10.04
C PHE A 608 13.12 -14.21 -9.92
N THR A 609 14.45 -14.10 -9.78
CA THR A 609 15.33 -15.18 -9.37
C THR A 609 15.45 -15.16 -7.85
N THR A 610 15.25 -16.32 -7.21
CA THR A 610 15.12 -16.42 -5.75
C THR A 610 15.98 -17.55 -5.18
N PRO A 611 16.41 -17.47 -3.92
CA PRO A 611 17.08 -18.57 -3.23
C PRO A 611 16.26 -19.87 -3.25
N THR A 612 16.93 -21.03 -3.25
CA THR A 612 16.31 -22.35 -3.47
C THR A 612 16.45 -23.30 -2.28
N GLU A 613 16.39 -22.76 -1.07
CA GLU A 613 16.43 -23.59 0.13
C GLU A 613 15.16 -24.45 0.25
N SER A 614 15.34 -25.69 0.72
CA SER A 614 14.27 -26.69 0.76
C SER A 614 13.28 -26.51 1.91
N THR A 615 13.62 -25.68 2.89
CA THR A 615 12.77 -25.40 4.05
C THR A 615 12.68 -23.91 4.31
N TRP A 616 11.61 -23.48 4.95
CA TRP A 616 11.48 -22.08 5.37
C TRP A 616 12.61 -21.64 6.33
N THR A 617 12.99 -22.49 7.28
CA THR A 617 14.13 -22.22 8.17
C THR A 617 15.44 -22.09 7.38
N GLY A 618 15.59 -22.85 6.30
CA GLY A 618 16.70 -22.71 5.36
C GLY A 618 16.72 -21.32 4.72
N GLN A 619 15.57 -20.83 4.26
CA GLN A 619 15.44 -19.49 3.68
C GLN A 619 15.84 -18.39 4.69
N LEU A 620 15.42 -18.51 5.97
CA LEU A 620 15.84 -17.60 7.03
C LEU A 620 17.35 -17.66 7.30
N THR A 621 17.92 -18.85 7.29
CA THR A 621 19.38 -19.06 7.46
C THR A 621 20.14 -18.45 6.28
N TYR A 622 19.64 -18.64 5.05
CA TYR A 622 20.20 -18.01 3.85
C TYR A 622 20.21 -16.48 4.00
N MET A 623 19.09 -15.88 4.36
CA MET A 623 18.97 -14.42 4.56
C MET A 623 19.97 -13.91 5.61
N LYS A 624 20.11 -14.58 6.76
CA LYS A 624 21.06 -14.23 7.81
C LYS A 624 22.49 -14.23 7.27
N THR A 625 22.88 -15.33 6.63
CA THR A 625 24.23 -15.51 6.08
C THR A 625 24.53 -14.47 5.01
N TRP A 626 23.58 -14.24 4.12
CA TRP A 626 23.72 -13.28 3.04
C TRP A 626 23.90 -11.84 3.56
N LEU A 627 23.08 -11.41 4.53
CA LEU A 627 23.18 -10.08 5.12
C LEU A 627 24.46 -9.89 5.92
N GLN A 628 24.96 -10.91 6.62
CA GLN A 628 26.23 -10.87 7.33
C GLN A 628 27.42 -10.76 6.35
N GLN A 629 27.40 -11.53 5.27
CA GLN A 629 28.39 -11.41 4.18
C GLN A 629 28.35 -10.02 3.55
N ARG A 630 27.14 -9.49 3.33
CA ARG A 630 26.95 -8.13 2.81
C ARG A 630 27.51 -7.08 3.75
N ALA A 631 27.23 -7.18 5.03
CA ALA A 631 27.77 -6.26 6.04
C ALA A 631 29.31 -6.32 6.09
N ALA A 632 29.91 -7.50 6.02
CA ALA A 632 31.35 -7.67 5.96
C ALA A 632 31.97 -7.04 4.68
N TRP A 633 31.27 -7.18 3.53
CA TRP A 633 31.71 -6.52 2.31
C TRP A 633 31.64 -4.98 2.46
N LEU A 634 30.55 -4.43 3.00
CA LEU A 634 30.41 -2.99 3.27
C LEU A 634 31.47 -2.49 4.27
N ASP A 635 31.82 -3.27 5.31
CA ASP A 635 32.91 -2.96 6.24
C ASP A 635 34.27 -2.80 5.49
N SER A 636 34.49 -3.60 4.45
CA SER A 636 35.70 -3.52 3.62
C SER A 636 35.72 -2.28 2.71
N GLN A 637 34.55 -1.73 2.35
CA GLN A 637 34.42 -0.59 1.45
C GLN A 637 34.32 0.74 2.19
N TRP A 638 33.65 0.78 3.34
CA TRP A 638 33.47 1.96 4.18
C TRP A 638 34.50 2.00 5.33
N LYS A 639 35.76 2.07 4.94
CA LYS A 639 36.92 2.09 5.85
C LYS A 639 37.10 3.41 6.57
#